data_3bdf91692257c8a5586de822931e8276
#
_entry.id   3bdf91692257c8a5586de822931e8276
#
_cell.length_a   1.000
_cell.length_b   1.000
_cell.length_c   1.000
_cell.angle_alpha   90.00
_cell.angle_beta   90.00
_cell.angle_gamma   90.00
#
_symmetry.space_group_name_H-M   'P 1'
#
loop_
_entity.id
_entity.type
_entity.pdbx_description
1 polymer ?
#
loop_
_entity_poly.entity_id
_entity_poly.type
_entity_poly.pdbx_seq_one_letter_code
_entity_poly.pdbx_strand_id
1 'polypeptide(L)'
;MEVEERRKFGLKSLKTIDGEVGDEVIKALDGVAGDIGNYILEFAFGEIYNRKSLNLKHREMITITILLSQGGTEPQLKVHINGALNVGLNQEEILETFIQCIPYVGFPKVLNAVDLAKNGYN
;
A
#
# COMPACT_ATOMS: atom_id res chain seq x y z
N MET A 1 0.17 2.14 23.33
CA MET A 1 1.26 1.28 22.82
C MET A 1 2.54 2.10 22.72
N GLU A 2 3.62 1.57 23.27
CA GLU A 2 4.91 2.25 23.24
C GLU A 2 5.46 2.36 21.82
N VAL A 3 6.31 3.35 21.57
CA VAL A 3 6.92 3.60 20.25
C VAL A 3 7.68 2.37 19.73
N GLU A 4 8.47 1.74 20.59
CA GLU A 4 9.25 0.55 20.20
C GLU A 4 8.35 -0.61 19.80
N GLU A 5 7.25 -0.78 20.50
CA GLU A 5 6.27 -1.82 20.20
C GLU A 5 5.56 -1.54 18.88
N ARG A 6 5.16 -0.29 18.65
CA ARG A 6 4.58 0.12 17.38
C ARG A 6 5.56 -0.10 16.22
N ARG A 7 6.82 0.24 16.44
CA ARG A 7 7.87 0.02 15.43
C ARG A 7 8.02 -1.45 15.10
N LYS A 8 7.99 -2.32 16.10
CA LYS A 8 8.09 -3.76 15.92
C LYS A 8 6.93 -4.30 15.10
N PHE A 9 5.69 -3.89 15.43
CA PHE A 9 4.50 -4.27 14.66
C PHE A 9 4.56 -3.68 13.25
N GLY A 10 5.04 -2.45 13.12
CA GLY A 10 5.19 -1.81 11.83
C GLY A 10 6.13 -2.54 10.89
N LEU A 11 7.28 -2.95 11.39
CA LEU A 11 8.23 -3.75 10.61
C LEU A 11 7.62 -5.07 10.15
N LYS A 12 6.89 -5.73 11.03
CA LYS A 12 6.21 -6.98 10.70
C LYS A 12 5.14 -6.79 9.63
N SER A 13 4.29 -5.79 9.79
CA SER A 13 3.22 -5.51 8.83
C SER A 13 3.78 -5.04 7.48
N LEU A 14 4.78 -4.18 7.50
CA LEU A 14 5.44 -3.71 6.29
C LEU A 14 6.03 -4.88 5.50
N LYS A 15 6.69 -5.80 6.19
CA LYS A 15 7.28 -6.98 5.55
C LYS A 15 6.20 -7.92 5.00
N THR A 16 5.10 -8.09 5.73
CA THR A 16 3.98 -8.93 5.28
C THR A 16 3.34 -8.38 4.03
N ILE A 17 3.14 -7.07 3.98
CA ILE A 17 2.46 -6.40 2.86
C ILE A 17 3.42 -6.19 1.69
N ASP A 18 4.54 -5.54 1.93
CA ASP A 18 5.43 -5.04 0.86
C ASP A 18 6.69 -5.89 0.66
N GLY A 19 6.98 -6.85 1.53
CA GLY A 19 8.17 -7.69 1.42
C GLY A 19 9.45 -6.85 1.45
N GLU A 20 10.39 -7.18 0.57
CA GLU A 20 11.67 -6.47 0.48
C GLU A 20 11.54 -5.06 -0.07
N VAL A 21 10.51 -4.79 -0.87
CA VAL A 21 10.25 -3.45 -1.40
C VAL A 21 9.99 -2.46 -0.25
N GLY A 22 9.31 -2.90 0.79
CA GLY A 22 9.10 -2.09 1.99
C GLY A 22 10.41 -1.68 2.65
N ASP A 23 11.34 -2.61 2.79
CA ASP A 23 12.67 -2.33 3.33
C ASP A 23 13.42 -1.31 2.46
N GLU A 24 13.32 -1.43 1.15
CA GLU A 24 13.95 -0.51 0.20
C GLU A 24 13.40 0.92 0.34
N VAL A 25 12.08 1.06 0.51
CA VAL A 25 11.44 2.36 0.71
C VAL A 25 11.98 3.02 1.98
N ILE A 26 12.06 2.28 3.07
CA ILE A 26 12.58 2.81 4.34
C ILE A 26 14.06 3.18 4.20
N LYS A 27 14.87 2.34 3.59
CA LYS A 27 16.29 2.60 3.35
C LYS A 27 16.54 3.85 2.52
N ALA A 28 15.71 4.08 1.50
CA ALA A 28 15.84 5.25 0.64
C ALA A 28 15.66 6.56 1.39
N LEU A 29 15.00 6.53 2.56
CA LEU A 29 14.76 7.72 3.39
C LEU A 29 15.88 7.95 4.41
N ASP A 30 16.73 6.97 4.65
CA ASP A 30 17.80 7.06 5.65
C ASP A 30 18.74 8.23 5.34
N GLY A 31 19.11 8.97 6.39
CA GLY A 31 20.06 10.07 6.32
C GLY A 31 19.51 11.38 5.80
N VAL A 32 18.46 11.34 4.98
CA VAL A 32 17.83 12.55 4.42
C VAL A 32 16.47 12.80 5.05
N ALA A 33 15.66 11.78 5.19
CA ALA A 33 14.30 11.88 5.71
C ALA A 33 13.98 10.70 6.63
N GLY A 34 14.91 10.37 7.53
CA GLY A 34 14.76 9.24 8.45
C GLY A 34 13.50 9.34 9.31
N ASP A 35 13.09 10.54 9.69
CA ASP A 35 11.86 10.74 10.46
C ASP A 35 10.63 10.29 9.69
N ILE A 36 10.60 10.49 8.39
CA ILE A 36 9.48 10.03 7.55
C ILE A 36 9.42 8.51 7.57
N GLY A 37 10.58 7.83 7.46
CA GLY A 37 10.65 6.39 7.58
C GLY A 37 10.12 5.90 8.92
N ASN A 38 10.45 6.60 10.00
CA ASN A 38 9.94 6.27 11.34
C ASN A 38 8.42 6.45 11.42
N TYR A 39 7.86 7.51 10.83
CA TYR A 39 6.41 7.71 10.79
C TYR A 39 5.71 6.61 10.00
N ILE A 40 6.30 6.18 8.89
CA ILE A 40 5.77 5.05 8.12
C ILE A 40 5.71 3.80 8.99
N LEU A 41 6.80 3.47 9.67
CA LEU A 41 6.87 2.27 10.49
C LEU A 41 6.02 2.35 11.75
N GLU A 42 6.09 3.47 12.47
CA GLU A 42 5.47 3.59 13.79
C GLU A 42 3.99 3.94 13.71
N PHE A 43 3.61 4.81 12.79
CA PHE A 43 2.23 5.27 12.65
C PHE A 43 1.46 4.47 11.61
N ALA A 44 1.88 4.50 10.34
CA ALA A 44 1.10 3.88 9.28
C ALA A 44 1.01 2.36 9.49
N PHE A 45 2.13 1.68 9.54
CA PHE A 45 2.14 0.22 9.66
C PHE A 45 2.05 -0.27 11.09
N GLY A 46 2.61 0.46 12.04
CA GLY A 46 2.61 0.05 13.45
C GLY A 46 1.30 0.32 14.16
N GLU A 47 0.60 1.37 13.80
CA GLU A 47 -0.65 1.75 14.48
C GLU A 47 -1.87 1.54 13.59
N ILE A 48 -1.91 2.13 12.40
CA ILE A 48 -3.12 2.08 11.56
C ILE A 48 -3.33 0.68 10.98
N TYR A 49 -2.33 0.11 10.32
CA TYR A 49 -2.47 -1.22 9.71
C TYR A 49 -2.61 -2.33 10.74
N ASN A 50 -2.29 -2.06 11.99
CA ASN A 50 -2.38 -3.04 13.06
C ASN A 50 -3.72 -3.03 13.80
N ARG A 51 -4.66 -2.17 13.41
CA ARG A 51 -6.00 -2.13 13.99
C ARG A 51 -6.78 -3.37 13.57
N LYS A 52 -7.68 -3.84 14.44
CA LYS A 52 -8.29 -5.16 14.32
C LYS A 52 -9.55 -5.26 13.48
N SER A 53 -10.29 -4.15 13.33
CA SER A 53 -11.63 -4.20 12.71
C SER A 53 -11.62 -4.52 11.21
N LEU A 54 -10.55 -4.18 10.51
CA LEU A 54 -10.35 -4.53 9.11
C LEU A 54 -9.07 -5.34 8.97
N ASN A 55 -9.12 -6.41 8.20
CA ASN A 55 -7.93 -7.20 7.93
C ASN A 55 -7.03 -6.50 6.88
N LEU A 56 -5.86 -7.05 6.64
CA LEU A 56 -4.89 -6.45 5.71
C LEU A 56 -5.41 -6.44 4.26
N LYS A 57 -6.18 -7.45 3.86
CA LYS A 57 -6.82 -7.47 2.53
C LYS A 57 -7.70 -6.24 2.31
N HIS A 58 -8.58 -5.97 3.27
CA HIS A 58 -9.48 -4.82 3.20
C HIS A 58 -8.69 -3.52 3.23
N ARG A 59 -7.66 -3.43 4.07
CA ARG A 59 -6.84 -2.21 4.17
C ARG A 59 -6.10 -1.93 2.88
N GLU A 60 -5.54 -2.95 2.22
CA GLU A 60 -4.88 -2.77 0.93
C GLU A 60 -5.86 -2.41 -0.18
N MET A 61 -7.07 -2.98 -0.17
CA MET A 61 -8.11 -2.60 -1.12
C MET A 61 -8.46 -1.11 -1.00
N ILE A 62 -8.59 -0.63 0.23
CA ILE A 62 -8.84 0.79 0.51
C ILE A 62 -7.65 1.63 0.03
N THR A 63 -6.44 1.19 0.34
CA THR A 63 -5.21 1.91 0.01
C THR A 63 -5.06 2.10 -1.51
N ILE A 64 -5.21 1.03 -2.28
CA ILE A 64 -5.08 1.15 -3.74
C ILE A 64 -6.19 2.02 -4.35
N THR A 65 -7.39 1.99 -3.77
CA THR A 65 -8.49 2.85 -4.19
C THR A 65 -8.16 4.32 -3.97
N ILE A 66 -7.64 4.65 -2.79
CA ILE A 66 -7.27 6.04 -2.44
C ILE A 66 -6.15 6.53 -3.34
N LEU A 67 -5.11 5.73 -3.54
CA LEU A 67 -3.96 6.12 -4.37
C LEU A 67 -4.37 6.33 -5.81
N LEU A 68 -5.19 5.44 -6.36
CA LEU A 68 -5.75 5.60 -7.70
C LEU A 68 -6.53 6.91 -7.81
N SER A 69 -7.36 7.20 -6.81
CA SER A 69 -8.25 8.36 -6.82
C SER A 69 -7.50 9.69 -6.79
N GLN A 70 -6.36 9.75 -6.10
CA GLN A 70 -5.57 10.97 -6.01
C GLN A 70 -4.96 11.36 -7.35
N GLY A 71 -4.45 10.39 -8.11
CA GLY A 71 -3.65 10.64 -9.30
C GLY A 71 -2.26 11.16 -8.93
N GLY A 72 -1.28 10.94 -9.80
CA GLY A 72 0.10 11.35 -9.54
C GLY A 72 0.81 10.51 -8.48
N THR A 73 0.23 9.38 -8.10
CA THR A 73 0.75 8.49 -7.06
C THR A 73 1.14 7.13 -7.63
N GLU A 74 1.50 7.08 -8.91
CA GLU A 74 1.76 5.83 -9.61
C GLU A 74 2.86 4.98 -8.96
N PRO A 75 3.98 5.55 -8.48
CA PRO A 75 4.99 4.74 -7.79
C PRO A 75 4.45 4.05 -6.53
N GLN A 76 3.68 4.78 -5.72
CA GLN A 76 3.11 4.24 -4.50
C GLN A 76 2.00 3.24 -4.81
N LEU A 77 1.19 3.51 -5.83
CA LEU A 77 0.14 2.60 -6.27
C LEU A 77 0.73 1.26 -6.71
N LYS A 78 1.82 1.29 -7.46
CA LYS A 78 2.50 0.07 -7.90
C LYS A 78 2.95 -0.78 -6.70
N VAL A 79 3.55 -0.16 -5.70
CA VAL A 79 3.98 -0.84 -4.47
C VAL A 79 2.78 -1.50 -3.79
N HIS A 80 1.67 -0.78 -3.67
CA HIS A 80 0.50 -1.29 -2.95
C HIS A 80 -0.33 -2.29 -3.77
N ILE A 81 -0.28 -2.26 -5.10
CA ILE A 81 -0.84 -3.34 -5.92
C ILE A 81 -0.15 -4.66 -5.58
N ASN A 82 1.17 -4.65 -5.51
CA ASN A 82 1.94 -5.83 -5.11
C ASN A 82 1.65 -6.20 -3.65
N GLY A 83 1.51 -5.21 -2.79
CA GLY A 83 1.10 -5.43 -1.40
C GLY A 83 -0.27 -6.08 -1.29
N ALA A 84 -1.21 -5.67 -2.12
CA ALA A 84 -2.55 -6.26 -2.17
C ALA A 84 -2.48 -7.75 -2.54
N LEU A 85 -1.67 -8.09 -3.53
CA LEU A 85 -1.44 -9.49 -3.90
C LEU A 85 -0.81 -10.27 -2.74
N ASN A 86 0.17 -9.68 -2.07
CA ASN A 86 0.88 -10.34 -0.97
C ASN A 86 -0.05 -10.67 0.21
N VAL A 87 -1.09 -9.88 0.44
CA VAL A 87 -2.02 -10.11 1.55
C VAL A 87 -3.26 -10.91 1.13
N GLY A 88 -3.31 -11.37 -0.12
CA GLY A 88 -4.31 -12.34 -0.55
C GLY A 88 -5.38 -11.85 -1.50
N LEU A 89 -5.33 -10.60 -1.97
CA LEU A 89 -6.18 -10.19 -3.09
C LEU A 89 -5.65 -10.85 -4.36
N ASN A 90 -6.56 -11.31 -5.23
CA ASN A 90 -6.16 -11.83 -6.52
C ASN A 90 -6.28 -10.74 -7.60
N GLN A 91 -5.79 -11.05 -8.80
CA GLN A 91 -5.81 -10.09 -9.91
C GLN A 91 -7.22 -9.65 -10.27
N GLU A 92 -8.17 -10.57 -10.23
CA GLU A 92 -9.56 -10.28 -10.54
C GLU A 92 -10.16 -9.29 -9.52
N GLU A 93 -9.89 -9.50 -8.24
CA GLU A 93 -10.37 -8.61 -7.19
C GLU A 93 -9.77 -7.21 -7.30
N ILE A 94 -8.50 -7.12 -7.66
CA ILE A 94 -7.83 -5.84 -7.88
C ILE A 94 -8.47 -5.11 -9.08
N LEU A 95 -8.68 -5.83 -10.17
CA LEU A 95 -9.32 -5.26 -11.36
C LEU A 95 -10.74 -4.79 -11.05
N GLU A 96 -11.52 -5.58 -10.32
CA GLU A 96 -12.88 -5.20 -9.93
C GLU A 96 -12.88 -3.97 -9.01
N THR A 97 -11.86 -3.85 -8.14
CA THR A 97 -11.68 -2.66 -7.31
C THR A 97 -11.52 -1.42 -8.19
N PHE A 98 -10.70 -1.51 -9.24
CA PHE A 98 -10.48 -0.40 -10.17
C PHE A 98 -11.73 -0.09 -10.99
N ILE A 99 -12.45 -1.10 -11.44
CA ILE A 99 -13.69 -0.93 -12.18
C ILE A 99 -14.72 -0.17 -11.34
N GLN A 100 -14.81 -0.50 -10.05
CA GLN A 100 -15.73 0.19 -9.14
C GLN A 100 -15.39 1.68 -9.00
N CYS A 101 -14.16 2.09 -9.25
CA CYS A 101 -13.74 3.48 -9.19
C CYS A 101 -14.20 4.30 -10.39
N ILE A 102 -14.49 3.67 -11.54
CA ILE A 102 -14.79 4.38 -12.79
C ILE A 102 -15.90 5.42 -12.64
N PRO A 103 -17.06 5.10 -12.05
CA PRO A 103 -18.15 6.06 -11.95
C PRO A 103 -17.82 7.32 -11.14
N TYR A 104 -16.82 7.24 -10.27
CA TYR A 104 -16.51 8.31 -9.31
C TYR A 104 -15.20 9.03 -9.62
N VAL A 105 -14.28 8.39 -10.31
CA VAL A 105 -12.93 8.92 -10.55
C VAL A 105 -12.69 9.21 -12.03
N GLY A 106 -13.32 8.43 -12.92
CA GLY A 106 -13.17 8.58 -14.36
C GLY A 106 -12.15 7.62 -14.96
N PHE A 107 -12.19 7.50 -16.28
CA PHE A 107 -11.37 6.56 -17.04
C PHE A 107 -9.87 6.82 -16.99
N PRO A 108 -9.37 8.06 -17.10
CA PRO A 108 -7.91 8.24 -17.19
C PRO A 108 -7.14 7.67 -16.00
N LYS A 109 -7.57 7.93 -14.79
CA LYS A 109 -6.90 7.42 -13.58
C LYS A 109 -7.02 5.91 -13.47
N VAL A 110 -8.18 5.36 -13.83
CA VAL A 110 -8.40 3.91 -13.81
C VAL A 110 -7.54 3.22 -14.85
N LEU A 111 -7.41 3.78 -16.05
CA LEU A 111 -6.55 3.22 -17.10
C LEU A 111 -5.07 3.20 -16.66
N ASN A 112 -4.62 4.24 -15.97
CA ASN A 112 -3.27 4.29 -15.44
C ASN A 112 -3.05 3.19 -14.39
N ALA A 113 -4.04 2.96 -13.53
CA ALA A 113 -3.99 1.91 -12.52
C ALA A 113 -3.96 0.51 -13.14
N VAL A 114 -4.78 0.27 -14.15
CA VAL A 114 -4.81 -1.00 -14.88
C VAL A 114 -3.46 -1.27 -15.54
N ASP A 115 -2.86 -0.25 -16.13
CA ASP A 115 -1.53 -0.39 -16.75
C ASP A 115 -0.47 -0.79 -15.72
N LEU A 116 -0.48 -0.17 -14.55
CA LEU A 116 0.42 -0.53 -13.45
C LEU A 116 0.19 -1.96 -12.98
N ALA A 117 -1.07 -2.37 -12.86
CA ALA A 117 -1.40 -3.73 -12.43
C ALA A 117 -0.90 -4.77 -13.43
N LYS A 118 -1.09 -4.53 -14.72
CA LYS A 118 -0.59 -5.44 -15.78
C LYS A 118 0.92 -5.63 -15.69
N ASN A 119 1.65 -4.54 -15.48
CA ASN A 119 3.11 -4.58 -15.41
C ASN A 119 3.61 -5.14 -14.08
N GLY A 120 2.86 -4.93 -13.01
CA GLY A 120 3.21 -5.41 -11.67
C GLY A 120 3.03 -6.90 -11.48
N TYR A 121 2.25 -7.56 -12.34
CA TYR A 121 2.02 -9.01 -12.25
C TYR A 121 3.13 -9.85 -12.87
N ASN A 122 4.08 -9.24 -13.48
CA ASN A 122 5.20 -9.92 -14.12
C ASN A 122 6.41 -10.08 -13.20
#